data_5f58ce38d6abef7cc9eede44a87fa61f
#
_entry.id   5f58ce38d6abef7cc9eede44a87fa61f
#
_cell.length_a   1.000
_cell.length_b   1.000
_cell.length_c   1.000
_cell.angle_alpha   90.00
_cell.angle_beta   90.00
_cell.angle_gamma   90.00
#
_symmetry.space_group_name_H-M   'P 1'
#
loop_
_entity.id
_entity.type
_entity.pdbx_description
1 polymer ?
#
loop_
_entity_poly.entity_id
_entity_poly.type
_entity_poly.pdbx_seq_one_letter_code
_entity_poly.pdbx_strand_id
1 'polypeptide(L)'
;MLVGAERWPPYERPHLSKGYLSGAVPRAKLALRPAAQYEQLGVELRLGRRVIDVGLHDRVARTESGETIPWDLLCVAIGSDARRLDGGLGLRELDDADALRSRLGAGGTIGIMGAGFIGCEVAAVARLRGLEVRVDETLGQPLLRVLGPDLGGYLARVHLAHGVDLRLASSTEQADLVAIGSVPRVIEGLESDAGILVDESGRTSVPGVFAAGDGTRFFHSLYGQRIRVEHFQTAQRQGFAVGRTMAGTPTRYTEVPWFWSEQYDLNLQYAGAGLPWDEIVVRAGLGRPPFSVFYLAGATLVAAAGVNDHHTIARARRVMEAGASPRRDQLEDPGFDLRRALA
;
A
#
# COMPACT_ATOMS: atom_id res chain seq x y z
N MET A 1 8.64 -17.89 15.73
CA MET A 1 9.03 -16.62 16.35
C MET A 1 8.77 -15.46 15.40
N LEU A 2 8.33 -14.29 15.90
CA LEU A 2 8.23 -13.04 15.16
C LEU A 2 9.03 -11.96 15.89
N VAL A 3 9.99 -11.34 15.18
CA VAL A 3 10.88 -10.30 15.74
C VAL A 3 10.55 -8.98 15.05
N GLY A 4 10.34 -7.91 15.79
CA GLY A 4 10.00 -6.60 15.25
C GLY A 4 10.61 -5.45 16.02
N ALA A 5 11.00 -4.37 15.29
CA ALA A 5 11.55 -3.17 15.89
C ALA A 5 10.49 -2.37 16.65
N GLU A 6 9.24 -2.41 16.22
CA GLU A 6 8.13 -1.77 16.92
C GLU A 6 7.77 -2.52 18.21
N ARG A 7 7.39 -1.77 19.25
CA ARG A 7 6.93 -2.33 20.54
C ARG A 7 5.49 -2.86 20.50
N TRP A 8 4.82 -2.68 19.38
CA TRP A 8 3.44 -3.06 19.18
C TRP A 8 3.33 -4.44 18.50
N PRO A 9 2.34 -5.28 18.88
CA PRO A 9 2.04 -6.48 18.11
C PRO A 9 1.61 -6.12 16.69
N PRO A 10 1.67 -7.05 15.72
CA PRO A 10 1.24 -6.79 14.36
C PRO A 10 -0.14 -6.17 14.27
N TYR A 11 -0.29 -5.12 13.47
CA TYR A 11 -1.50 -4.31 13.36
C TYR A 11 -1.79 -3.87 11.92
N GLU A 12 -3.01 -3.40 11.68
CA GLU A 12 -3.49 -2.91 10.39
C GLU A 12 -3.00 -1.48 10.12
N ARG A 13 -1.93 -1.34 9.32
CA ARG A 13 -1.35 -0.04 8.94
C ARG A 13 -2.28 0.88 8.14
N PRO A 14 -3.23 0.40 7.29
CA PRO A 14 -4.10 1.29 6.53
C PRO A 14 -4.89 2.28 7.39
N HIS A 15 -5.20 1.92 8.63
CA HIS A 15 -5.91 2.82 9.54
C HIS A 15 -5.09 4.02 10.01
N LEU A 16 -3.75 3.99 9.89
CA LEU A 16 -2.87 5.04 10.38
C LEU A 16 -3.10 6.39 9.70
N SER A 17 -3.52 6.40 8.42
CA SER A 17 -3.89 7.61 7.67
C SER A 17 -5.41 7.85 7.61
N LYS A 18 -6.23 6.94 8.14
CA LYS A 18 -7.70 6.92 8.03
C LYS A 18 -8.35 6.93 9.42
N GLY A 19 -9.01 5.83 9.76
CA GLY A 19 -9.83 5.68 10.96
C GLY A 19 -9.07 5.89 12.27
N TYR A 20 -7.81 5.48 12.36
CA TYR A 20 -6.99 5.75 13.54
C TYR A 20 -6.63 7.25 13.64
N LEU A 21 -6.20 7.85 12.54
CA LEU A 21 -5.85 9.27 12.51
C LEU A 21 -7.05 10.17 12.83
N SER A 22 -8.23 9.84 12.30
CA SER A 22 -9.47 10.57 12.57
C SER A 22 -9.99 10.37 14.00
N GLY A 23 -9.58 9.28 14.67
CA GLY A 23 -10.10 8.89 15.98
C GLY A 23 -11.31 7.95 15.95
N ALA A 24 -11.81 7.59 14.76
CA ALA A 24 -12.93 6.67 14.60
C ALA A 24 -12.59 5.23 14.98
N VAL A 25 -11.32 4.82 14.83
CA VAL A 25 -10.82 3.50 15.18
C VAL A 25 -9.88 3.63 16.39
N PRO A 26 -10.22 3.06 17.56
CA PRO A 26 -9.33 3.10 18.72
C PRO A 26 -8.13 2.15 18.54
N ARG A 27 -6.99 2.46 19.19
CA ARG A 27 -5.75 1.67 19.10
C ARG A 27 -5.96 0.17 19.32
N ALA A 28 -6.77 -0.20 20.29
CA ALA A 28 -7.02 -1.61 20.63
C ALA A 28 -7.63 -2.43 19.48
N LYS A 29 -8.27 -1.76 18.50
CA LYS A 29 -8.86 -2.42 17.31
C LYS A 29 -7.91 -2.49 16.11
N LEU A 30 -6.71 -1.93 16.23
CA LEU A 30 -5.72 -2.01 15.14
C LEU A 30 -5.04 -3.37 15.09
N ALA A 31 -4.90 -4.07 16.22
CA ALA A 31 -4.18 -5.34 16.29
C ALA A 31 -4.78 -6.38 15.34
N LEU A 32 -3.96 -7.00 14.49
CA LEU A 32 -4.37 -8.10 13.62
C LEU A 32 -4.90 -9.29 14.42
N ARG A 33 -4.35 -9.51 15.61
CA ARG A 33 -4.76 -10.55 16.57
C ARG A 33 -4.48 -10.07 17.99
N PRO A 34 -5.28 -10.47 18.98
CA PRO A 34 -4.92 -10.31 20.39
C PRO A 34 -3.59 -11.00 20.72
N ALA A 35 -2.79 -10.42 21.62
CA ALA A 35 -1.47 -10.98 21.98
C ALA A 35 -1.57 -12.45 22.46
N ALA A 36 -2.58 -12.79 23.26
CA ALA A 36 -2.82 -14.15 23.73
C ALA A 36 -3.06 -15.17 22.59
N GLN A 37 -3.53 -14.74 21.44
CA GLN A 37 -3.73 -15.63 20.29
C GLN A 37 -2.40 -16.04 19.63
N TYR A 38 -1.37 -15.19 19.68
CA TYR A 38 -0.03 -15.56 19.20
C TYR A 38 0.55 -16.68 20.07
N GLU A 39 0.40 -16.58 21.40
CA GLU A 39 0.83 -17.60 22.35
C GLU A 39 0.10 -18.94 22.09
N GLN A 40 -1.23 -18.90 21.93
CA GLN A 40 -2.02 -20.10 21.58
C GLN A 40 -1.60 -20.77 20.27
N LEU A 41 -1.09 -19.97 19.31
CA LEU A 41 -0.56 -20.45 18.05
C LEU A 41 0.92 -20.89 18.14
N GLY A 42 1.55 -20.85 19.32
CA GLY A 42 2.95 -21.14 19.51
C GLY A 42 3.91 -20.13 18.88
N VAL A 43 3.42 -18.90 18.65
CA VAL A 43 4.22 -17.82 18.04
C VAL A 43 4.80 -16.94 19.15
N GLU A 44 6.10 -17.02 19.36
CA GLU A 44 6.84 -16.11 20.24
C GLU A 44 6.93 -14.72 19.60
N LEU A 45 6.53 -13.69 20.32
CA LEU A 45 6.66 -12.29 19.92
C LEU A 45 7.86 -11.64 20.61
N ARG A 46 8.84 -11.17 19.85
CA ARG A 46 9.98 -10.35 20.31
C ARG A 46 9.83 -8.94 19.79
N LEU A 47 9.05 -8.13 20.48
CA LEU A 47 8.73 -6.75 20.13
C LEU A 47 9.76 -5.77 20.70
N GLY A 48 9.95 -4.62 20.04
CA GLY A 48 10.99 -3.65 20.41
C GLY A 48 12.40 -4.20 20.24
N ARG A 49 12.59 -5.15 19.33
CA ARG A 49 13.89 -5.76 19.00
C ARG A 49 14.24 -5.44 17.56
N ARG A 50 15.00 -4.37 17.36
CA ARG A 50 15.49 -4.00 16.03
C ARG A 50 16.61 -4.93 15.62
N VAL A 51 16.39 -5.70 14.56
CA VAL A 51 17.44 -6.46 13.90
C VAL A 51 18.26 -5.48 13.05
N ILE A 52 19.56 -5.46 13.24
CA ILE A 52 20.52 -4.58 12.55
C ILE A 52 21.42 -5.34 11.57
N ASP A 53 21.52 -6.65 11.73
CA ASP A 53 22.34 -7.51 10.88
C ASP A 53 21.70 -8.89 10.74
N VAL A 54 21.84 -9.48 9.57
CA VAL A 54 21.39 -10.84 9.26
C VAL A 54 22.53 -11.61 8.61
N GLY A 55 23.18 -12.46 9.41
CA GLY A 55 24.20 -13.37 8.93
C GLY A 55 23.59 -14.52 8.14
N LEU A 56 23.61 -14.40 6.81
CA LEU A 56 23.01 -15.40 5.91
C LEU A 56 23.76 -16.73 5.90
N HIS A 57 25.07 -16.71 6.18
CA HIS A 57 25.92 -17.90 6.21
C HIS A 57 25.86 -18.61 7.56
N ASP A 58 25.99 -17.85 8.64
CA ASP A 58 25.97 -18.37 10.02
C ASP A 58 24.56 -18.56 10.57
N ARG A 59 23.55 -18.15 9.82
CA ARG A 59 22.10 -18.24 10.14
C ARG A 59 21.74 -17.62 11.49
N VAL A 60 22.24 -16.42 11.73
CA VAL A 60 21.99 -15.66 12.95
C VAL A 60 21.54 -14.24 12.62
N ALA A 61 20.45 -13.80 13.20
CA ALA A 61 20.07 -12.40 13.22
C ALA A 61 20.61 -11.71 14.48
N ARG A 62 21.11 -10.47 14.34
CA ARG A 62 21.69 -9.69 15.44
C ARG A 62 20.86 -8.46 15.69
N THR A 63 20.48 -8.24 16.93
CA THR A 63 19.71 -7.06 17.32
C THR A 63 20.61 -5.92 17.75
N GLU A 64 20.06 -4.70 17.75
CA GLU A 64 20.73 -3.48 18.25
C GLU A 64 21.17 -3.61 19.73
N SER A 65 20.45 -4.42 20.53
CA SER A 65 20.81 -4.71 21.93
C SER A 65 21.91 -5.77 22.09
N GLY A 66 22.47 -6.31 21.00
CA GLY A 66 23.49 -7.35 21.01
C GLY A 66 22.95 -8.78 21.14
N GLU A 67 21.64 -8.98 21.18
CA GLU A 67 21.03 -10.31 21.20
C GLU A 67 21.27 -11.00 19.85
N THR A 68 21.60 -12.30 19.90
CA THR A 68 21.75 -13.17 18.72
C THR A 68 20.58 -14.15 18.65
N ILE A 69 19.96 -14.25 17.49
CA ILE A 69 18.77 -15.07 17.24
C ILE A 69 19.10 -16.06 16.12
N PRO A 70 19.34 -17.33 16.42
CA PRO A 70 19.57 -18.34 15.40
C PRO A 70 18.28 -18.68 14.68
N TRP A 71 18.36 -19.07 13.39
CA TRP A 71 17.23 -19.46 12.60
C TRP A 71 17.54 -20.64 11.66
N ASP A 72 16.55 -21.49 11.44
CA ASP A 72 16.58 -22.57 10.44
C ASP A 72 16.01 -22.08 9.11
N LEU A 73 14.86 -21.38 9.17
CA LEU A 73 14.20 -20.70 8.05
C LEU A 73 13.93 -19.24 8.44
N LEU A 74 14.23 -18.33 7.54
CA LEU A 74 14.03 -16.91 7.75
C LEU A 74 13.00 -16.34 6.75
N CYS A 75 12.01 -15.60 7.24
CA CYS A 75 11.15 -14.76 6.41
C CYS A 75 11.47 -13.29 6.68
N VAL A 76 11.97 -12.59 5.66
CA VAL A 76 12.22 -11.15 5.69
C VAL A 76 10.94 -10.40 5.31
N ALA A 77 10.27 -9.81 6.30
CA ALA A 77 9.01 -9.08 6.11
C ALA A 77 9.11 -7.64 6.66
N ILE A 78 10.26 -7.00 6.42
CA ILE A 78 10.63 -5.69 7.01
C ILE A 78 10.02 -4.49 6.28
N GLY A 79 9.41 -4.70 5.11
CA GLY A 79 8.67 -3.68 4.37
C GLY A 79 9.56 -2.56 3.81
N SER A 80 9.05 -1.32 3.90
CA SER A 80 9.68 -0.11 3.36
C SER A 80 9.71 0.98 4.42
N ASP A 81 10.63 1.93 4.29
CA ASP A 81 10.66 3.17 5.07
C ASP A 81 9.90 4.28 4.34
N ALA A 82 9.19 5.13 5.09
CA ALA A 82 8.71 6.39 4.55
C ALA A 82 9.90 7.30 4.23
N ARG A 83 9.87 7.98 3.09
CA ARG A 83 10.84 9.05 2.82
C ARG A 83 10.59 10.17 3.80
N ARG A 84 11.66 10.68 4.41
CA ARG A 84 11.62 11.79 5.37
C ARG A 84 12.46 12.95 4.84
N LEU A 85 12.08 14.15 5.20
CA LEU A 85 12.86 15.37 5.08
C LEU A 85 13.04 15.99 6.47
N ASP A 86 14.07 16.77 6.64
CA ASP A 86 14.37 17.41 7.93
C ASP A 86 13.18 18.26 8.41
N GLY A 87 12.77 18.04 9.65
CA GLY A 87 11.67 18.75 10.29
C GLY A 87 10.25 18.27 9.98
N GLY A 88 10.05 17.35 9.01
CA GLY A 88 8.73 16.80 8.68
C GLY A 88 8.47 15.44 9.29
N LEU A 89 7.21 15.19 9.69
CA LEU A 89 6.76 13.86 10.11
C LEU A 89 6.65 12.95 8.88
N GLY A 90 7.03 11.68 9.03
CA GLY A 90 6.60 10.61 8.12
C GLY A 90 5.34 9.95 8.67
N LEU A 91 4.71 9.10 7.86
CA LEU A 91 3.60 8.25 8.33
C LEU A 91 3.81 6.82 7.83
N ARG A 92 4.36 5.98 8.70
CA ARG A 92 4.59 4.55 8.41
C ARG A 92 4.24 3.66 9.59
N GLU A 93 4.60 4.09 10.80
CA GLU A 93 4.48 3.31 12.03
C GLU A 93 3.43 3.94 12.96
N LEU A 94 2.99 3.19 13.97
CA LEU A 94 1.97 3.64 14.89
C LEU A 94 2.41 4.88 15.69
N ASP A 95 3.69 4.95 16.05
CA ASP A 95 4.25 6.09 16.76
C ASP A 95 4.29 7.35 15.86
N ASP A 96 4.50 7.20 14.53
CA ASP A 96 4.34 8.30 13.56
C ASP A 96 2.89 8.83 13.55
N ALA A 97 1.93 7.90 13.55
CA ALA A 97 0.50 8.26 13.54
C ALA A 97 0.10 8.96 14.85
N ASP A 98 0.66 8.59 16.00
CA ASP A 98 0.45 9.26 17.28
C ASP A 98 1.01 10.69 17.26
N ALA A 99 2.22 10.87 16.73
CA ALA A 99 2.82 12.19 16.57
C ALA A 99 1.97 13.09 15.64
N LEU A 100 1.50 12.52 14.51
CA LEU A 100 0.63 13.24 13.58
C LEU A 100 -0.74 13.57 14.20
N ARG A 101 -1.35 12.65 14.98
CA ARG A 101 -2.59 12.93 15.74
C ARG A 101 -2.42 14.08 16.71
N SER A 102 -1.29 14.12 17.41
CA SER A 102 -0.95 15.22 18.33
C SER A 102 -0.82 16.54 17.57
N ARG A 103 -0.15 16.53 16.41
CA ARG A 103 -0.03 17.71 15.54
C ARG A 103 -1.41 18.20 15.04
N LEU A 104 -2.27 17.30 14.59
CA LEU A 104 -3.64 17.64 14.19
C LEU A 104 -4.49 18.14 15.35
N GLY A 105 -4.24 17.66 16.57
CA GLY A 105 -4.92 18.11 17.80
C GLY A 105 -4.59 19.54 18.19
N ALA A 106 -3.44 20.06 17.81
CA ALA A 106 -3.05 21.44 18.07
C ALA A 106 -3.85 22.46 17.21
N GLY A 107 -4.54 22.00 16.18
CA GLY A 107 -5.31 22.86 15.27
C GLY A 107 -4.45 23.72 14.35
N GLY A 108 -5.05 24.77 13.80
CA GLY A 108 -4.38 25.72 12.90
C GLY A 108 -4.19 25.16 11.48
N THR A 109 -3.07 25.46 10.86
CA THR A 109 -2.71 25.05 9.49
C THR A 109 -1.79 23.84 9.52
N ILE A 110 -2.00 22.88 8.62
CA ILE A 110 -1.08 21.77 8.36
C ILE A 110 -0.56 21.84 6.91
N GLY A 111 0.76 21.75 6.75
CA GLY A 111 1.44 21.61 5.45
C GLY A 111 1.73 20.15 5.15
N ILE A 112 1.37 19.67 3.96
CA ILE A 112 1.59 18.32 3.47
C ILE A 112 2.40 18.37 2.19
N MET A 113 3.51 17.63 2.13
CA MET A 113 4.28 17.43 0.91
C MET A 113 3.93 16.10 0.28
N GLY A 114 3.43 16.15 -0.96
CA GLY A 114 3.00 15.01 -1.77
C GLY A 114 1.50 14.75 -1.72
N ALA A 115 0.87 14.75 -2.88
CA ALA A 115 -0.53 14.40 -3.10
C ALA A 115 -0.68 12.94 -3.59
N GLY A 116 0.07 12.00 -3.00
CA GLY A 116 -0.15 10.58 -3.10
C GLY A 116 -1.31 10.12 -2.21
N PHE A 117 -1.56 8.80 -2.11
CA PHE A 117 -2.68 8.27 -1.30
C PHE A 117 -2.62 8.74 0.16
N ILE A 118 -1.45 8.62 0.81
CA ILE A 118 -1.29 9.02 2.22
C ILE A 118 -1.52 10.53 2.38
N GLY A 119 -0.93 11.37 1.51
CA GLY A 119 -1.10 12.82 1.60
C GLY A 119 -2.55 13.25 1.41
N CYS A 120 -3.26 12.68 0.44
CA CYS A 120 -4.68 12.95 0.21
C CYS A 120 -5.57 12.48 1.36
N GLU A 121 -5.31 11.29 1.94
CA GLU A 121 -6.05 10.77 3.10
C GLU A 121 -5.87 11.64 4.34
N VAL A 122 -4.63 12.04 4.62
CA VAL A 122 -4.34 12.93 5.75
C VAL A 122 -4.94 14.32 5.53
N ALA A 123 -4.88 14.85 4.29
CA ALA A 123 -5.54 16.11 3.94
C ALA A 123 -7.05 16.06 4.20
N ALA A 124 -7.70 14.96 3.79
CA ALA A 124 -9.13 14.74 4.03
C ALA A 124 -9.44 14.68 5.54
N VAL A 125 -8.69 13.89 6.31
CA VAL A 125 -8.88 13.80 7.77
C VAL A 125 -8.66 15.16 8.45
N ALA A 126 -7.63 15.91 8.06
CA ALA A 126 -7.32 17.22 8.64
C ALA A 126 -8.45 18.23 8.33
N ARG A 127 -8.96 18.26 7.09
CA ARG A 127 -10.10 19.13 6.71
C ARG A 127 -11.37 18.77 7.49
N LEU A 128 -11.69 17.48 7.62
CA LEU A 128 -12.84 17.02 8.40
C LEU A 128 -12.73 17.37 9.89
N ARG A 129 -11.52 17.57 10.40
CA ARG A 129 -11.24 18.07 11.76
C ARG A 129 -11.22 19.60 11.86
N GLY A 130 -11.46 20.31 10.78
CA GLY A 130 -11.54 21.77 10.77
C GLY A 130 -10.21 22.51 10.64
N LEU A 131 -9.09 21.82 10.34
CA LEU A 131 -7.81 22.47 10.10
C LEU A 131 -7.77 23.16 8.72
N GLU A 132 -6.97 24.19 8.59
CA GLU A 132 -6.52 24.68 7.28
C GLU A 132 -5.47 23.71 6.73
N VAL A 133 -5.58 23.34 5.45
CA VAL A 133 -4.70 22.34 4.85
C VAL A 133 -4.08 22.88 3.57
N ARG A 134 -2.75 22.85 3.50
CA ARG A 134 -1.98 23.08 2.28
C ARG A 134 -1.32 21.78 1.85
N VAL A 135 -1.44 21.46 0.56
CA VAL A 135 -0.77 20.30 -0.06
C VAL A 135 0.06 20.79 -1.24
N ASP A 136 1.36 20.53 -1.21
CA ASP A 136 2.27 20.79 -2.32
C ASP A 136 2.59 19.47 -3.04
N GLU A 137 2.34 19.45 -4.37
CA GLU A 137 2.58 18.28 -5.23
C GLU A 137 3.42 18.69 -6.45
N THR A 138 4.51 17.98 -6.69
CA THR A 138 5.43 18.27 -7.80
C THR A 138 4.85 17.93 -9.17
N LEU A 139 3.86 17.06 -9.22
CA LEU A 139 3.16 16.71 -10.46
C LEU A 139 1.97 17.63 -10.72
N GLY A 140 1.48 17.62 -11.96
CA GLY A 140 0.35 18.45 -12.38
C GLY A 140 -1.02 17.98 -11.85
N GLN A 141 -1.11 16.81 -11.21
CA GLN A 141 -2.33 16.26 -10.61
C GLN A 141 -1.98 15.37 -9.41
N PRO A 142 -2.86 15.26 -8.40
CA PRO A 142 -2.75 14.23 -7.37
C PRO A 142 -2.76 12.84 -8.00
N LEU A 143 -1.99 11.92 -7.44
CA LEU A 143 -1.99 10.50 -7.82
C LEU A 143 -1.77 10.22 -9.32
N LEU A 144 -1.23 11.18 -10.07
CA LEU A 144 -1.08 11.16 -11.53
C LEU A 144 -0.43 9.87 -12.05
N ARG A 145 0.60 9.38 -11.34
CA ARG A 145 1.36 8.18 -11.78
C ARG A 145 0.55 6.89 -11.72
N VAL A 146 -0.46 6.82 -10.85
CA VAL A 146 -1.25 5.61 -10.63
C VAL A 146 -2.61 5.70 -11.30
N LEU A 147 -3.26 6.86 -11.19
CA LEU A 147 -4.65 7.05 -11.61
C LEU A 147 -4.80 7.81 -12.92
N GLY A 148 -3.71 8.40 -13.44
CA GLY A 148 -3.77 9.23 -14.65
C GLY A 148 -4.39 10.62 -14.43
N PRO A 149 -4.43 11.42 -15.50
CA PRO A 149 -4.87 12.81 -15.40
C PRO A 149 -6.36 12.97 -15.07
N ASP A 150 -7.21 12.09 -15.61
CA ASP A 150 -8.66 12.22 -15.50
C ASP A 150 -9.15 12.02 -14.07
N LEU A 151 -8.82 10.87 -13.47
CA LEU A 151 -9.19 10.56 -12.09
C LEU A 151 -8.39 11.40 -11.09
N GLY A 152 -7.12 11.70 -11.37
CA GLY A 152 -6.32 12.64 -10.59
C GLY A 152 -6.94 14.04 -10.57
N GLY A 153 -7.40 14.55 -11.71
CA GLY A 153 -8.10 15.81 -11.83
C GLY A 153 -9.46 15.82 -11.12
N TYR A 154 -10.19 14.69 -11.11
CA TYR A 154 -11.40 14.54 -10.30
C TYR A 154 -11.10 14.70 -8.81
N LEU A 155 -10.09 14.00 -8.30
CA LEU A 155 -9.69 14.08 -6.89
C LEU A 155 -9.18 15.48 -6.51
N ALA A 156 -8.44 16.15 -7.42
CA ALA A 156 -8.03 17.53 -7.21
C ALA A 156 -9.24 18.45 -6.97
N ARG A 157 -10.29 18.35 -7.80
CA ARG A 157 -11.53 19.14 -7.61
C ARG A 157 -12.21 18.82 -6.29
N VAL A 158 -12.20 17.55 -5.85
CA VAL A 158 -12.77 17.16 -4.56
C VAL A 158 -12.03 17.82 -3.40
N HIS A 159 -10.69 17.79 -3.39
CA HIS A 159 -9.89 18.44 -2.36
C HIS A 159 -10.08 19.97 -2.35
N LEU A 160 -10.07 20.60 -3.51
CA LEU A 160 -10.33 22.03 -3.64
C LEU A 160 -11.74 22.42 -3.13
N ALA A 161 -12.76 21.63 -3.46
CA ALA A 161 -14.13 21.86 -2.98
C ALA A 161 -14.26 21.74 -1.46
N HIS A 162 -13.39 20.94 -0.81
CA HIS A 162 -13.31 20.85 0.64
C HIS A 162 -12.37 21.91 1.26
N GLY A 163 -11.87 22.88 0.48
CA GLY A 163 -11.06 23.99 0.95
C GLY A 163 -9.60 23.65 1.24
N VAL A 164 -9.04 22.64 0.57
CA VAL A 164 -7.60 22.38 0.58
C VAL A 164 -6.90 23.40 -0.33
N ASP A 165 -5.86 24.08 0.15
CA ASP A 165 -4.92 24.84 -0.69
C ASP A 165 -4.00 23.85 -1.40
N LEU A 166 -4.47 23.36 -2.58
CA LEU A 166 -3.76 22.36 -3.36
C LEU A 166 -2.87 23.03 -4.40
N ARG A 167 -1.57 22.93 -4.24
CA ARG A 167 -0.54 23.52 -5.10
C ARG A 167 0.11 22.45 -5.95
N LEU A 168 -0.26 22.42 -7.22
CA LEU A 168 0.24 21.47 -8.21
C LEU A 168 1.45 22.04 -8.96
N ALA A 169 2.31 21.17 -9.51
CA ALA A 169 3.58 21.52 -10.12
C ALA A 169 4.42 22.43 -9.17
N SER A 170 4.32 22.17 -7.88
CA SER A 170 4.92 22.95 -6.78
C SER A 170 5.73 22.04 -5.87
N SER A 171 6.76 22.61 -5.27
CA SER A 171 7.53 21.96 -4.21
C SER A 171 7.67 22.90 -3.01
N THR A 172 7.80 22.32 -1.83
CA THR A 172 8.11 23.05 -0.60
C THR A 172 9.29 22.38 0.08
N GLU A 173 10.07 23.15 0.82
CA GLU A 173 11.17 22.63 1.66
C GLU A 173 10.71 22.33 3.08
N GLN A 174 9.51 22.80 3.46
CA GLN A 174 8.96 22.65 4.81
C GLN A 174 7.52 22.15 4.75
N ALA A 175 7.27 21.07 5.46
CA ALA A 175 5.94 20.51 5.65
C ALA A 175 5.84 19.84 7.03
N ASP A 176 4.64 19.83 7.59
CA ASP A 176 4.35 19.06 8.82
C ASP A 176 4.36 17.56 8.52
N LEU A 177 3.86 17.16 7.34
CA LEU A 177 3.87 15.79 6.87
C LEU A 177 4.58 15.66 5.52
N VAL A 178 5.50 14.71 5.44
CA VAL A 178 6.19 14.30 4.21
C VAL A 178 5.62 12.97 3.72
N ALA A 179 4.87 13.00 2.61
CA ALA A 179 4.17 11.86 2.03
C ALA A 179 4.59 11.61 0.57
N ILE A 180 5.91 11.61 0.30
CA ILE A 180 6.53 11.56 -1.03
C ILE A 180 7.00 10.16 -1.45
N GLY A 181 6.42 9.12 -0.87
CA GLY A 181 6.71 7.72 -1.18
C GLY A 181 7.59 7.04 -0.15
N SER A 182 8.10 5.87 -0.52
CA SER A 182 8.83 4.97 0.35
C SER A 182 10.13 4.47 -0.28
N VAL A 183 10.98 3.86 0.54
CA VAL A 183 12.18 3.16 0.11
C VAL A 183 12.12 1.74 0.65
N PRO A 184 12.23 0.68 -0.19
CA PRO A 184 12.21 -0.70 0.29
C PRO A 184 13.43 -0.96 1.17
N ARG A 185 13.21 -1.67 2.26
CA ARG A 185 14.31 -2.20 3.09
C ARG A 185 14.83 -3.47 2.43
N VAL A 186 16.13 -3.58 2.33
CA VAL A 186 16.82 -4.76 1.80
C VAL A 186 17.80 -5.32 2.83
N ILE A 187 18.19 -6.57 2.66
CA ILE A 187 19.20 -7.24 3.48
C ILE A 187 20.46 -7.40 2.63
N GLU A 188 21.60 -7.02 3.16
CA GLU A 188 22.89 -7.21 2.52
C GLU A 188 23.14 -8.70 2.22
N GLY A 189 23.66 -9.00 1.04
CA GLY A 189 23.88 -10.37 0.56
C GLY A 189 22.67 -11.04 -0.10
N LEU A 190 21.48 -10.45 -0.07
CA LEU A 190 20.35 -10.88 -0.89
C LEU A 190 20.31 -10.12 -2.22
N GLU A 191 20.00 -10.82 -3.30
CA GLU A 191 19.74 -10.15 -4.59
C GLU A 191 18.59 -9.17 -4.45
N SER A 192 18.81 -7.92 -4.92
CA SER A 192 17.83 -6.85 -4.83
C SER A 192 17.87 -5.93 -6.05
N ASP A 193 16.70 -5.46 -6.48
CA ASP A 193 16.51 -4.42 -7.49
C ASP A 193 15.25 -3.65 -7.12
N ALA A 194 15.43 -2.49 -6.49
CA ALA A 194 14.33 -1.71 -5.90
C ALA A 194 13.41 -2.56 -4.97
N GLY A 195 13.99 -3.53 -4.26
CA GLY A 195 13.37 -4.49 -3.36
C GLY A 195 14.06 -5.84 -3.45
N ILE A 196 13.91 -6.70 -2.43
CA ILE A 196 14.47 -8.05 -2.39
C ILE A 196 13.84 -8.87 -3.51
N LEU A 197 14.66 -9.46 -4.39
CA LEU A 197 14.20 -10.32 -5.48
C LEU A 197 13.72 -11.67 -4.93
N VAL A 198 12.47 -12.03 -5.26
CA VAL A 198 11.90 -13.31 -4.89
C VAL A 198 11.17 -13.97 -6.07
N ASP A 199 11.01 -15.30 -6.00
CA ASP A 199 10.14 -16.04 -6.89
C ASP A 199 8.64 -15.89 -6.51
N GLU A 200 7.74 -16.54 -7.22
CA GLU A 200 6.30 -16.54 -6.95
C GLU A 200 5.93 -17.12 -5.58
N SER A 201 6.81 -17.89 -4.96
CA SER A 201 6.63 -18.53 -3.66
C SER A 201 7.36 -17.79 -2.53
N GLY A 202 7.97 -16.64 -2.85
CA GLY A 202 8.71 -15.80 -1.90
C GLY A 202 10.11 -16.28 -1.56
N ARG A 203 10.70 -17.21 -2.36
CA ARG A 203 12.10 -17.63 -2.15
C ARG A 203 13.06 -16.56 -2.67
N THR A 204 14.08 -16.27 -1.88
CA THR A 204 15.20 -15.39 -2.27
C THR A 204 16.30 -16.17 -3.00
N SER A 205 17.40 -15.50 -3.34
CA SER A 205 18.61 -16.12 -3.89
C SER A 205 19.33 -17.06 -2.89
N VAL A 206 19.00 -16.98 -1.59
CA VAL A 206 19.66 -17.77 -0.54
C VAL A 206 18.72 -18.87 -0.04
N PRO A 207 19.13 -20.17 -0.09
CA PRO A 207 18.31 -21.27 0.39
C PRO A 207 17.94 -21.14 1.89
N GLY A 208 16.66 -21.33 2.19
CA GLY A 208 16.11 -21.19 3.55
C GLY A 208 15.75 -19.75 3.92
N VAL A 209 16.00 -18.77 3.03
CA VAL A 209 15.60 -17.37 3.21
C VAL A 209 14.48 -17.04 2.24
N PHE A 210 13.42 -16.48 2.80
CA PHE A 210 12.20 -16.04 2.11
C PHE A 210 11.98 -14.57 2.37
N ALA A 211 11.20 -13.91 1.51
CA ALA A 211 10.74 -12.54 1.79
C ALA A 211 9.31 -12.29 1.31
N ALA A 212 8.61 -11.36 1.98
CA ALA A 212 7.24 -11.00 1.68
C ALA A 212 6.95 -9.51 1.95
N GLY A 213 5.95 -8.97 1.27
CA GLY A 213 5.42 -7.62 1.49
C GLY A 213 6.17 -6.53 0.73
N ASP A 214 6.02 -5.29 1.17
CA ASP A 214 6.41 -4.06 0.46
C ASP A 214 7.92 -3.98 0.14
N GLY A 215 8.75 -4.71 0.89
CA GLY A 215 10.20 -4.80 0.66
C GLY A 215 10.60 -5.72 -0.48
N THR A 216 9.66 -6.44 -1.12
CA THR A 216 9.94 -7.44 -2.15
C THR A 216 9.66 -6.93 -3.55
N ARG A 217 10.45 -7.42 -4.51
CA ARG A 217 10.15 -7.37 -5.94
C ARG A 217 10.04 -8.80 -6.44
N PHE A 218 8.81 -9.24 -6.71
CA PHE A 218 8.48 -10.64 -6.98
C PHE A 218 8.06 -10.86 -8.43
N PHE A 219 8.38 -12.03 -8.97
CA PHE A 219 7.85 -12.44 -10.25
C PHE A 219 6.35 -12.73 -10.11
N HIS A 220 5.55 -12.20 -11.04
CA HIS A 220 4.11 -12.40 -11.06
C HIS A 220 3.69 -13.05 -12.38
N SER A 221 3.21 -14.29 -12.34
CA SER A 221 2.93 -15.09 -13.54
C SER A 221 1.91 -14.46 -14.46
N LEU A 222 0.85 -13.84 -13.91
CA LEU A 222 -0.18 -13.17 -14.71
C LEU A 222 0.39 -12.02 -15.56
N TYR A 223 1.37 -11.29 -15.03
CA TYR A 223 2.00 -10.16 -15.73
C TYR A 223 3.27 -10.54 -16.49
N GLY A 224 3.77 -11.76 -16.31
CA GLY A 224 4.99 -12.25 -16.96
C GLY A 224 6.27 -11.49 -16.61
N GLN A 225 6.26 -10.72 -15.54
CA GLN A 225 7.37 -9.85 -15.11
C GLN A 225 7.45 -9.70 -13.60
N ARG A 226 8.55 -9.14 -13.12
CA ARG A 226 8.70 -8.76 -11.73
C ARG A 226 7.97 -7.45 -11.44
N ILE A 227 7.16 -7.46 -10.38
CA ILE A 227 6.44 -6.28 -9.88
C ILE A 227 6.83 -6.00 -8.44
N ARG A 228 6.68 -4.75 -8.00
CA ARG A 228 6.76 -4.32 -6.61
C ARG A 228 5.48 -3.58 -6.26
N VAL A 229 4.83 -4.02 -5.21
CA VAL A 229 3.51 -3.51 -4.80
C VAL A 229 3.52 -3.26 -3.30
N GLU A 230 3.16 -2.04 -2.90
CA GLU A 230 3.07 -1.61 -1.49
C GLU A 230 1.62 -1.57 -1.03
N HIS A 231 0.92 -2.68 -1.13
CA HIS A 231 -0.48 -2.79 -0.72
C HIS A 231 -0.62 -3.75 0.46
N PHE A 232 -1.38 -3.34 1.47
CA PHE A 232 -1.67 -4.17 2.65
C PHE A 232 -2.18 -5.56 2.27
N GLN A 233 -3.13 -5.63 1.34
CA GLN A 233 -3.70 -6.89 0.85
C GLN A 233 -2.63 -7.79 0.20
N THR A 234 -1.76 -7.21 -0.64
CA THR A 234 -0.65 -7.94 -1.26
C THR A 234 0.31 -8.49 -0.22
N ALA A 235 0.72 -7.66 0.76
CA ALA A 235 1.60 -8.08 1.83
C ALA A 235 1.00 -9.24 2.65
N GLN A 236 -0.29 -9.17 2.97
CA GLN A 236 -1.01 -10.20 3.72
C GLN A 236 -1.09 -11.52 2.92
N ARG A 237 -1.48 -11.46 1.66
CA ARG A 237 -1.65 -12.65 0.81
C ARG A 237 -0.31 -13.29 0.44
N GLN A 238 0.68 -12.46 0.13
CA GLN A 238 2.04 -12.93 -0.12
C GLN A 238 2.64 -13.57 1.14
N GLY A 239 2.48 -12.93 2.30
CA GLY A 239 2.92 -13.50 3.58
C GLY A 239 2.27 -14.85 3.88
N PHE A 240 0.99 -15.02 3.56
CA PHE A 240 0.30 -16.31 3.68
C PHE A 240 0.89 -17.37 2.74
N ALA A 241 1.12 -17.04 1.46
CA ALA A 241 1.72 -17.96 0.48
C ALA A 241 3.15 -18.37 0.90
N VAL A 242 3.95 -17.41 1.34
CA VAL A 242 5.31 -17.63 1.83
C VAL A 242 5.31 -18.52 3.08
N GLY A 243 4.44 -18.25 4.04
CA GLY A 243 4.31 -19.08 5.25
C GLY A 243 3.97 -20.54 4.94
N ARG A 244 3.05 -20.79 4.00
CA ARG A 244 2.76 -22.15 3.53
C ARG A 244 3.95 -22.81 2.84
N THR A 245 4.68 -22.05 2.03
CA THR A 245 5.89 -22.53 1.36
C THR A 245 6.96 -22.91 2.37
N MET A 246 7.20 -22.09 3.39
CA MET A 246 8.12 -22.39 4.49
C MET A 246 7.70 -23.64 5.28
N ALA A 247 6.39 -23.87 5.42
CA ALA A 247 5.82 -25.06 6.05
C ALA A 247 5.82 -26.32 5.13
N GLY A 248 6.52 -26.28 3.99
CA GLY A 248 6.66 -27.42 3.09
C GLY A 248 5.53 -27.58 2.05
N THR A 249 4.60 -26.62 1.97
CA THR A 249 3.53 -26.61 0.95
C THR A 249 3.78 -25.45 -0.04
N PRO A 250 4.50 -25.68 -1.16
CA PRO A 250 4.79 -24.64 -2.13
C PRO A 250 3.52 -23.94 -2.60
N THR A 251 3.44 -22.66 -2.36
CA THR A 251 2.24 -21.86 -2.68
C THR A 251 2.67 -20.59 -3.40
N ARG A 252 2.05 -20.32 -4.55
CA ARG A 252 2.34 -19.14 -5.37
C ARG A 252 1.37 -18.01 -5.01
N TYR A 253 1.85 -16.79 -5.05
CA TYR A 253 1.01 -15.60 -5.01
C TYR A 253 0.75 -15.13 -6.45
N THR A 254 -0.51 -15.22 -6.90
CA THR A 254 -0.92 -14.93 -8.29
C THR A 254 -2.15 -14.02 -8.37
N GLU A 255 -2.63 -13.53 -7.24
CA GLU A 255 -3.80 -12.65 -7.20
C GLU A 255 -3.46 -11.27 -7.80
N VAL A 256 -4.39 -10.66 -8.53
CA VAL A 256 -4.27 -9.26 -8.95
C VAL A 256 -4.22 -8.38 -7.70
N PRO A 257 -3.17 -7.57 -7.53
CA PRO A 257 -3.06 -6.65 -6.41
C PRO A 257 -4.24 -5.68 -6.37
N TRP A 258 -4.72 -5.36 -5.17
CA TRP A 258 -5.72 -4.34 -5.01
C TRP A 258 -5.57 -3.62 -3.67
N PHE A 259 -6.07 -2.39 -3.61
CA PHE A 259 -6.12 -1.59 -2.40
C PHE A 259 -7.31 -0.62 -2.43
N TRP A 260 -7.52 0.07 -1.33
CA TRP A 260 -8.51 1.13 -1.22
C TRP A 260 -7.93 2.38 -0.57
N SER A 261 -8.56 3.52 -0.85
CA SER A 261 -8.29 4.80 -0.20
C SER A 261 -9.61 5.44 0.21
N GLU A 262 -9.63 6.06 1.38
CA GLU A 262 -10.78 6.76 1.92
C GLU A 262 -10.46 8.25 2.02
N GLN A 263 -11.22 9.06 1.32
CA GLN A 263 -11.04 10.51 1.29
C GLN A 263 -12.43 11.16 1.36
N TYR A 264 -12.75 11.83 2.46
CA TYR A 264 -14.09 12.36 2.76
C TYR A 264 -15.16 11.25 2.76
N ASP A 265 -16.17 11.34 1.89
CA ASP A 265 -17.21 10.34 1.64
C ASP A 265 -16.89 9.39 0.47
N LEU A 266 -15.69 9.50 -0.10
CA LEU A 266 -15.26 8.69 -1.23
C LEU A 266 -14.49 7.45 -0.75
N ASN A 267 -14.93 6.28 -1.24
CA ASN A 267 -14.15 5.04 -1.20
C ASN A 267 -13.61 4.76 -2.60
N LEU A 268 -12.34 5.07 -2.79
CA LEU A 268 -11.60 4.76 -4.01
C LEU A 268 -11.02 3.36 -3.90
N GLN A 269 -11.33 2.49 -4.84
CA GLN A 269 -10.69 1.18 -4.98
C GLN A 269 -9.88 1.12 -6.27
N TYR A 270 -8.76 0.43 -6.20
CA TYR A 270 -7.87 0.18 -7.34
C TYR A 270 -7.48 -1.29 -7.39
N ALA A 271 -7.56 -1.90 -8.55
CA ALA A 271 -7.06 -3.24 -8.82
C ALA A 271 -6.06 -3.16 -9.97
N GLY A 272 -4.85 -3.72 -9.76
CA GLY A 272 -3.75 -3.67 -10.72
C GLY A 272 -2.39 -3.58 -10.04
N ALA A 273 -1.32 -3.69 -10.82
CA ALA A 273 0.07 -3.68 -10.33
C ALA A 273 0.82 -2.37 -10.65
N GLY A 274 0.13 -1.30 -11.04
CA GLY A 274 0.76 -0.06 -11.45
C GLY A 274 1.56 -0.19 -12.77
N LEU A 275 1.16 -1.11 -13.64
CA LEU A 275 1.80 -1.28 -14.96
C LEU A 275 1.48 -0.10 -15.87
N PRO A 276 2.36 0.18 -16.85
CA PRO A 276 2.09 1.18 -17.89
C PRO A 276 0.81 0.86 -18.64
N TRP A 277 0.08 1.89 -19.00
CA TRP A 277 -1.11 1.86 -19.83
C TRP A 277 -1.06 2.96 -20.88
N ASP A 278 -1.78 2.81 -21.97
CA ASP A 278 -1.83 3.75 -23.09
C ASP A 278 -3.24 4.30 -23.35
N GLU A 279 -4.27 3.68 -22.73
CA GLU A 279 -5.65 4.11 -22.88
C GLU A 279 -6.40 4.10 -21.54
N ILE A 280 -7.26 5.10 -21.35
CA ILE A 280 -8.18 5.20 -20.23
C ILE A 280 -9.62 5.11 -20.75
N VAL A 281 -10.42 4.25 -20.14
CA VAL A 281 -11.86 4.10 -20.44
C VAL A 281 -12.66 4.45 -19.20
N VAL A 282 -13.56 5.44 -19.32
CA VAL A 282 -14.38 5.90 -18.21
C VAL A 282 -15.80 5.34 -18.35
N ARG A 283 -16.29 4.68 -17.30
CA ARG A 283 -17.66 4.18 -17.18
C ARG A 283 -18.48 5.10 -16.28
N ALA A 284 -19.66 5.51 -16.73
CA ALA A 284 -20.61 6.37 -16.04
C ALA A 284 -20.16 7.84 -15.82
N GLY A 285 -19.03 8.24 -16.47
CA GLY A 285 -18.52 9.62 -16.41
C GLY A 285 -17.85 9.98 -15.08
N LEU A 286 -16.92 10.93 -15.13
CA LEU A 286 -16.19 11.46 -13.97
C LEU A 286 -16.95 12.62 -13.28
N GLY A 287 -18.20 12.37 -12.93
CA GLY A 287 -19.04 13.37 -12.29
C GLY A 287 -19.36 12.97 -10.85
N ARG A 288 -20.60 12.54 -10.67
CA ARG A 288 -21.11 12.07 -9.37
C ARG A 288 -20.86 10.57 -9.22
N PRO A 289 -20.23 10.08 -8.14
CA PRO A 289 -20.12 8.65 -7.87
C PRO A 289 -21.52 7.98 -7.77
N PRO A 290 -21.62 6.65 -8.09
CA PRO A 290 -20.51 5.76 -8.41
C PRO A 290 -20.07 5.83 -9.88
N PHE A 291 -18.77 5.65 -10.12
CA PHE A 291 -18.19 5.50 -11.46
C PHE A 291 -16.91 4.65 -11.42
N SER A 292 -16.50 4.14 -12.58
CA SER A 292 -15.27 3.35 -12.71
C SER A 292 -14.42 3.82 -13.88
N VAL A 293 -13.12 3.57 -13.77
CA VAL A 293 -12.09 3.87 -14.76
C VAL A 293 -11.30 2.60 -15.02
N PHE A 294 -11.09 2.26 -16.28
CA PHE A 294 -10.32 1.11 -16.70
C PHE A 294 -9.08 1.57 -17.46
N TYR A 295 -7.97 0.88 -17.26
CA TYR A 295 -6.68 1.18 -17.85
C TYR A 295 -6.28 0.03 -18.75
N LEU A 296 -6.04 0.33 -20.02
CA LEU A 296 -5.67 -0.65 -21.04
C LEU A 296 -4.22 -0.44 -21.47
N ALA A 297 -3.53 -1.54 -21.74
CA ALA A 297 -2.27 -1.57 -22.47
C ALA A 297 -2.53 -2.33 -23.78
N GLY A 298 -2.68 -1.61 -24.88
CA GLY A 298 -3.26 -2.13 -26.12
C GLY A 298 -4.68 -2.65 -25.87
N ALA A 299 -4.92 -3.93 -26.12
CA ALA A 299 -6.24 -4.56 -25.85
C ALA A 299 -6.35 -5.20 -24.47
N THR A 300 -5.32 -5.11 -23.63
CA THR A 300 -5.28 -5.81 -22.34
C THR A 300 -5.70 -4.90 -21.19
N LEU A 301 -6.67 -5.34 -20.40
CA LEU A 301 -7.06 -4.66 -19.15
C LEU A 301 -5.96 -4.90 -18.08
N VAL A 302 -5.19 -3.86 -17.76
CA VAL A 302 -4.07 -3.93 -16.82
C VAL A 302 -4.38 -3.38 -15.43
N ALA A 303 -5.40 -2.49 -15.34
CA ALA A 303 -5.87 -1.99 -14.06
C ALA A 303 -7.31 -1.46 -14.15
N ALA A 304 -7.94 -1.31 -13.00
CA ALA A 304 -9.24 -0.65 -12.85
C ALA A 304 -9.28 0.15 -11.55
N ALA A 305 -9.92 1.31 -11.57
CA ALA A 305 -10.20 2.13 -10.40
C ALA A 305 -11.68 2.46 -10.33
N GLY A 306 -12.25 2.53 -9.13
CA GLY A 306 -13.66 2.87 -8.92
C GLY A 306 -13.83 3.77 -7.72
N VAL A 307 -14.68 4.78 -7.85
CA VAL A 307 -15.09 5.64 -6.74
C VAL A 307 -16.51 5.24 -6.34
N ASN A 308 -16.65 4.74 -5.11
CA ASN A 308 -17.89 4.19 -4.56
C ASN A 308 -18.52 3.06 -5.42
N ASP A 309 -17.69 2.34 -6.21
CA ASP A 309 -18.10 1.27 -7.13
C ASP A 309 -17.29 -0.03 -6.92
N HIS A 310 -17.30 -0.52 -5.69
CA HIS A 310 -16.53 -1.70 -5.28
C HIS A 310 -16.95 -2.98 -6.03
N HIS A 311 -18.20 -3.09 -6.45
CA HIS A 311 -18.67 -4.27 -7.18
C HIS A 311 -18.05 -4.38 -8.57
N THR A 312 -17.94 -3.26 -9.30
CA THR A 312 -17.30 -3.22 -10.61
C THR A 312 -15.81 -3.55 -10.49
N ILE A 313 -15.11 -3.00 -9.47
CA ILE A 313 -13.69 -3.28 -9.28
C ILE A 313 -13.44 -4.73 -8.89
N ALA A 314 -14.27 -5.33 -8.03
CA ALA A 314 -14.16 -6.74 -7.70
C ALA A 314 -14.36 -7.65 -8.92
N ARG A 315 -15.26 -7.29 -9.85
CA ARG A 315 -15.48 -8.02 -11.13
C ARG A 315 -14.31 -7.81 -12.08
N ALA A 316 -13.83 -6.58 -12.24
CA ALA A 316 -12.67 -6.27 -13.09
C ALA A 316 -11.43 -7.06 -12.64
N ARG A 317 -11.20 -7.15 -11.32
CA ARG A 317 -10.13 -7.96 -10.75
C ARG A 317 -10.24 -9.43 -11.18
N ARG A 318 -11.41 -10.04 -11.07
CA ARG A 318 -11.64 -11.45 -11.50
C ARG A 318 -11.43 -11.63 -13.00
N VAL A 319 -11.84 -10.65 -13.81
CA VAL A 319 -11.62 -10.66 -15.25
C VAL A 319 -10.13 -10.65 -15.56
N MET A 320 -9.35 -9.77 -14.91
CA MET A 320 -7.90 -9.74 -15.04
C MET A 320 -7.24 -11.03 -14.55
N GLU A 321 -7.68 -11.60 -13.41
CA GLU A 321 -7.18 -12.87 -12.87
C GLU A 321 -7.40 -14.06 -13.83
N ALA A 322 -8.49 -14.02 -14.63
CA ALA A 322 -8.77 -14.99 -15.66
C ALA A 322 -8.02 -14.74 -16.99
N GLY A 323 -7.19 -13.66 -17.06
CA GLY A 323 -6.52 -13.26 -18.29
C GLY A 323 -7.45 -12.74 -19.38
N ALA A 324 -8.70 -12.39 -19.04
CA ALA A 324 -9.67 -11.86 -19.97
C ALA A 324 -9.60 -10.32 -20.05
N SER A 325 -9.95 -9.78 -21.20
CA SER A 325 -9.99 -8.34 -21.44
C SER A 325 -11.25 -7.96 -22.22
N PRO A 326 -12.25 -7.36 -21.55
CA PRO A 326 -13.42 -6.85 -22.24
C PRO A 326 -13.02 -5.76 -23.25
N ARG A 327 -13.73 -5.66 -24.36
CA ARG A 327 -13.52 -4.61 -25.33
C ARG A 327 -13.88 -3.24 -24.76
N ARG A 328 -13.34 -2.19 -25.35
CA ARG A 328 -13.59 -0.80 -24.96
C ARG A 328 -15.08 -0.49 -24.82
N ASP A 329 -15.88 -0.80 -25.85
CA ASP A 329 -17.32 -0.57 -25.85
C ASP A 329 -18.05 -1.25 -24.68
N GLN A 330 -17.59 -2.44 -24.30
CA GLN A 330 -18.09 -3.16 -23.13
C GLN A 330 -17.65 -2.54 -21.79
N LEU A 331 -16.45 -1.97 -21.75
CA LEU A 331 -15.97 -1.28 -20.55
C LEU A 331 -16.69 0.06 -20.35
N GLU A 332 -17.00 0.79 -21.42
CA GLU A 332 -17.73 2.05 -21.39
C GLU A 332 -19.21 1.89 -20.98
N ASP A 333 -19.83 0.77 -21.38
CA ASP A 333 -21.28 0.52 -21.14
C ASP A 333 -21.56 0.18 -19.66
N PRO A 334 -22.27 1.05 -18.92
CA PRO A 334 -22.68 0.75 -17.52
C PRO A 334 -23.58 -0.48 -17.39
N GLY A 335 -24.32 -0.85 -18.45
CA GLY A 335 -25.21 -2.01 -18.50
C GLY A 335 -24.47 -3.33 -18.76
N PHE A 336 -23.21 -3.29 -19.22
CA PHE A 336 -22.46 -4.50 -19.49
C PHE A 336 -21.95 -5.14 -18.20
N ASP A 337 -22.35 -6.39 -17.95
CA ASP A 337 -21.83 -7.16 -16.83
C ASP A 337 -20.46 -7.76 -17.19
N LEU A 338 -19.41 -7.28 -16.50
CA LEU A 338 -18.03 -7.73 -16.72
C LEU A 338 -17.85 -9.25 -16.58
N ARG A 339 -18.72 -9.95 -15.83
CA ARG A 339 -18.68 -11.42 -15.72
C ARG A 339 -18.89 -12.12 -17.05
N ARG A 340 -19.55 -11.49 -18.02
CA ARG A 340 -19.73 -12.06 -19.37
C ARG A 340 -18.42 -12.18 -20.16
N ALA A 341 -17.37 -11.48 -19.75
CA ALA A 341 -16.05 -11.62 -20.33
C ALA A 341 -15.28 -12.85 -19.84
N LEU A 342 -15.83 -13.58 -18.86
CA LEU A 342 -15.27 -14.83 -18.33
C LEU A 342 -15.82 -16.09 -19.03
N ALA A 343 -16.78 -15.92 -19.95
CA ALA A 343 -17.50 -17.02 -20.64
C ALA A 343 -16.77 -17.50 -21.90
#